data_c3328488ccf9d1227f89563cb49d2d86
#
_entry.id   c3328488ccf9d1227f89563cb49d2d86
#
_cell.length_a   1.000
_cell.length_b   1.000
_cell.length_c   1.000
_cell.angle_alpha   90.00
_cell.angle_beta   90.00
_cell.angle_gamma   90.00
#
_symmetry.space_group_name_H-M   'P 1'
#
loop_
_entity.id
_entity.type
_entity.pdbx_description
1 polymer ?
#
loop_
_entity_poly.entity_id
_entity_poly.type
_entity_poly.pdbx_seq_one_letter_code
_entity_poly.pdbx_strand_id
1 'polypeptide(L)'
;MTRIGSVQKAILIGCMCCALAACSRDSTRTTGGIFNQQEVPLEAYQPEQIYERGEFELNRNRPDDAAFYFAEIERLYPYSDWARRALIMQAFSYHQDQDYPNSRSAAQRFIDFYPDDDDAAYAQYLLALSYYDQIDEVGRDQGLTFQALQALRETIERYPDSEYARSAILKFDLAFDHLAGKEMEIGRYYLRREHYTAAINRFRVVVEDFQTTSHTPEALHRLVEAYLSLGLTDQAQTAGAILGFNYQSTTWYQDSFVLLTGQGLRPEPTGDGWLGQIYRQTIKGEWI
;
A
#
# COMPACT_ATOMS: atom_id res chain seq x y z
N MET A 1 -73.65 10.43 0.84
CA MET A 1 -72.63 9.52 0.32
C MET A 1 -71.29 10.20 0.48
N THR A 2 -70.33 9.94 1.21
CA THR A 2 -69.93 9.06 2.30
C THR A 2 -68.60 9.62 2.78
N ARG A 3 -68.52 9.94 4.05
CA ARG A 3 -67.32 10.43 4.72
C ARG A 3 -66.29 9.30 4.80
N ILE A 4 -65.20 9.39 4.02
CA ILE A 4 -63.95 8.65 4.26
C ILE A 4 -62.81 9.64 3.93
N GLY A 5 -62.20 10.29 4.90
CA GLY A 5 -61.16 11.27 4.63
C GLY A 5 -60.39 11.83 5.83
N SER A 6 -60.73 11.43 7.05
CA SER A 6 -60.08 12.04 8.24
C SER A 6 -59.18 11.10 9.06
N VAL A 7 -59.23 9.81 8.83
CA VAL A 7 -58.42 8.83 9.58
C VAL A 7 -57.03 8.59 8.94
N GLN A 8 -56.94 8.75 7.62
CA GLN A 8 -55.64 8.57 6.92
C GLN A 8 -54.65 9.72 7.10
N LYS A 9 -55.09 10.92 7.48
CA LYS A 9 -54.18 12.07 7.74
C LYS A 9 -53.57 12.06 9.14
N ALA A 10 -54.17 11.36 10.10
CA ALA A 10 -53.63 11.26 11.46
C ALA A 10 -52.51 10.22 11.61
N ILE A 11 -52.43 9.22 10.70
CA ILE A 11 -51.38 8.17 10.74
C ILE A 11 -50.09 8.64 10.07
N LEU A 12 -50.13 9.60 9.14
CA LEU A 12 -48.94 10.13 8.44
C LEU A 12 -48.16 11.18 9.24
N ILE A 13 -48.77 11.79 10.25
CA ILE A 13 -48.09 12.78 11.12
C ILE A 13 -47.38 12.10 12.32
N GLY A 14 -47.84 10.91 12.73
CA GLY A 14 -47.22 10.13 13.81
C GLY A 14 -45.93 9.43 13.46
N CYS A 15 -45.66 9.13 12.19
CA CYS A 15 -44.43 8.47 11.73
C CYS A 15 -43.24 9.43 11.43
N MET A 16 -43.49 10.74 11.32
CA MET A 16 -42.44 11.69 10.95
C MET A 16 -41.71 12.29 12.17
N CYS A 17 -42.18 12.07 13.39
CA CYS A 17 -41.52 12.52 14.61
C CYS A 17 -40.54 11.50 15.23
N CYS A 18 -40.50 10.25 14.76
CA CYS A 18 -39.58 9.23 15.27
C CYS A 18 -38.26 9.12 14.50
N ALA A 19 -38.06 9.91 13.44
CA ALA A 19 -36.86 9.81 12.58
C ALA A 19 -35.75 10.85 12.89
N LEU A 20 -35.90 11.69 13.92
CA LEU A 20 -34.91 12.71 14.28
C LEU A 20 -34.20 12.49 15.62
N ALA A 21 -34.30 11.29 16.19
CA ALA A 21 -33.63 10.92 17.46
C ALA A 21 -32.45 9.97 17.28
N ALA A 22 -31.85 9.89 16.10
CA ALA A 22 -30.72 9.01 15.85
C ALA A 22 -29.60 9.77 15.13
N CYS A 23 -28.91 10.66 15.80
CA CYS A 23 -27.55 11.13 15.48
C CYS A 23 -27.08 12.14 16.54
N SER A 24 -27.00 11.70 17.77
CA SER A 24 -26.05 12.27 18.71
C SER A 24 -25.41 11.09 19.41
N ARG A 25 -24.40 10.53 18.72
CA ARG A 25 -23.47 9.62 19.34
C ARG A 25 -22.47 10.47 20.10
N ASP A 26 -22.98 11.08 21.19
CA ASP A 26 -22.13 11.59 22.25
C ASP A 26 -21.49 10.35 22.87
N SER A 27 -20.24 10.08 22.48
CA SER A 27 -19.41 9.06 23.09
C SER A 27 -18.92 9.54 24.44
N THR A 28 -19.82 9.73 25.39
CA THR A 28 -19.44 9.64 26.80
C THR A 28 -19.14 8.15 27.03
N ARG A 29 -17.86 7.81 26.95
CA ARG A 29 -17.33 6.50 27.35
C ARG A 29 -17.61 6.30 28.83
N THR A 30 -18.80 5.81 29.17
CA THR A 30 -19.12 5.32 30.50
C THR A 30 -18.52 3.93 30.64
N THR A 31 -17.35 3.82 31.26
CA THR A 31 -16.82 2.59 31.82
C THR A 31 -17.72 2.19 32.98
N GLY A 32 -18.88 1.56 32.69
CA GLY A 32 -19.82 1.05 33.67
C GLY A 32 -19.29 -0.22 34.36
N GLY A 33 -18.49 -0.06 35.40
CA GLY A 33 -18.28 -1.10 36.42
C GLY A 33 -19.30 -0.89 37.55
N ILE A 34 -19.81 -1.99 38.12
CA ILE A 34 -20.88 -2.09 39.15
C ILE A 34 -20.51 -1.40 40.50
N PHE A 35 -19.38 -0.75 40.58
CA PHE A 35 -18.98 0.05 41.72
C PHE A 35 -18.83 1.49 41.29
N ASN A 36 -19.62 2.36 41.95
CA ASN A 36 -19.52 3.81 41.86
C ASN A 36 -18.19 4.25 42.52
N GLN A 37 -17.07 3.94 41.88
CA GLN A 37 -15.80 4.58 42.17
C GLN A 37 -15.85 5.93 41.47
N GLN A 38 -15.72 7.01 42.23
CA GLN A 38 -15.39 8.32 41.69
C GLN A 38 -14.23 8.11 40.72
N GLU A 39 -14.46 8.39 39.44
CA GLU A 39 -13.41 8.28 38.42
C GLU A 39 -12.30 9.24 38.84
N VAL A 40 -11.21 8.71 39.34
CA VAL A 40 -10.03 9.50 39.67
C VAL A 40 -9.51 10.04 38.34
N PRO A 41 -9.37 11.36 38.20
CA PRO A 41 -8.90 11.95 36.94
C PRO A 41 -7.48 11.46 36.62
N LEU A 42 -7.16 11.28 35.34
CA LEU A 42 -5.87 10.72 34.90
C LEU A 42 -4.67 11.52 35.39
N GLU A 43 -4.84 12.80 35.66
CA GLU A 43 -3.83 13.69 36.25
C GLU A 43 -3.35 13.25 37.66
N ALA A 44 -4.13 12.42 38.33
CA ALA A 44 -3.77 11.90 39.66
C ALA A 44 -2.91 10.63 39.62
N TYR A 45 -2.75 10.02 38.43
CA TYR A 45 -1.95 8.81 38.24
C TYR A 45 -0.53 9.16 37.79
N GLN A 46 0.44 8.33 38.16
CA GLN A 46 1.80 8.41 37.62
C GLN A 46 1.82 7.90 36.17
N PRO A 47 2.75 8.37 35.32
CA PRO A 47 2.81 7.99 33.91
C PRO A 47 2.94 6.49 33.71
N GLU A 48 3.65 5.77 34.60
CA GLU A 48 3.75 4.32 34.61
C GLU A 48 2.39 3.63 34.72
N GLN A 49 1.55 4.11 35.64
CA GLN A 49 0.22 3.53 35.87
C GLN A 49 -0.72 3.75 34.67
N ILE A 50 -0.60 4.90 34.00
CA ILE A 50 -1.36 5.18 32.78
C ILE A 50 -0.86 4.28 31.66
N TYR A 51 0.45 4.06 31.56
CA TYR A 51 1.05 3.17 30.57
C TYR A 51 0.59 1.72 30.74
N GLU A 52 0.63 1.18 31.97
CA GLU A 52 0.11 -0.14 32.30
C GLU A 52 -1.38 -0.28 31.93
N ARG A 53 -2.16 0.80 32.07
CA ARG A 53 -3.55 0.82 31.65
C ARG A 53 -3.68 0.71 30.14
N GLY A 54 -2.87 1.42 29.38
CA GLY A 54 -2.81 1.30 27.91
C GLY A 54 -2.47 -0.13 27.47
N GLU A 55 -1.44 -0.74 28.07
CA GLU A 55 -1.08 -2.13 27.81
C GLU A 55 -2.22 -3.11 28.15
N PHE A 56 -2.92 -2.87 29.25
CA PHE A 56 -4.07 -3.68 29.64
C PHE A 56 -5.19 -3.64 28.59
N GLU A 57 -5.50 -2.45 28.02
CA GLU A 57 -6.53 -2.33 26.99
C GLU A 57 -6.06 -2.98 25.66
N LEU A 58 -4.77 -2.88 25.29
CA LEU A 58 -4.20 -3.64 24.15
C LEU A 58 -4.39 -5.15 24.31
N ASN A 59 -4.07 -5.67 25.49
CA ASN A 59 -4.21 -7.11 25.80
C ASN A 59 -5.68 -7.57 25.74
N ARG A 60 -6.63 -6.65 25.87
CA ARG A 60 -8.08 -6.90 25.72
C ARG A 60 -8.57 -6.68 24.29
N ASN A 61 -7.68 -6.48 23.34
CA ASN A 61 -7.98 -6.17 21.95
C ASN A 61 -8.85 -4.90 21.81
N ARG A 62 -8.47 -3.85 22.55
CA ARG A 62 -9.08 -2.51 22.51
C ARG A 62 -8.02 -1.47 22.17
N PRO A 63 -7.53 -1.46 20.93
CA PRO A 63 -6.43 -0.61 20.54
C PRO A 63 -6.79 0.89 20.56
N ASP A 64 -8.03 1.27 20.31
CA ASP A 64 -8.49 2.66 20.39
C ASP A 64 -8.45 3.20 21.83
N ASP A 65 -8.89 2.39 22.81
CA ASP A 65 -8.81 2.75 24.22
C ASP A 65 -7.34 2.83 24.68
N ALA A 66 -6.49 1.92 24.22
CA ALA A 66 -5.07 1.96 24.52
C ALA A 66 -4.38 3.21 23.95
N ALA A 67 -4.65 3.57 22.71
CA ALA A 67 -4.14 4.79 22.08
C ALA A 67 -4.51 6.05 22.88
N PHE A 68 -5.71 6.08 23.43
CA PHE A 68 -6.13 7.17 24.32
C PHE A 68 -5.23 7.28 25.57
N TYR A 69 -4.96 6.16 26.28
CA TYR A 69 -4.11 6.20 27.48
C TYR A 69 -2.66 6.59 27.14
N PHE A 70 -2.12 6.11 26.04
CA PHE A 70 -0.77 6.49 25.60
C PHE A 70 -0.70 7.98 25.19
N ALA A 71 -1.72 8.51 24.54
CA ALA A 71 -1.81 9.93 24.20
C ALA A 71 -1.86 10.82 25.45
N GLU A 72 -2.56 10.39 26.50
CA GLU A 72 -2.65 11.12 27.75
C GLU A 72 -1.30 11.22 28.48
N ILE A 73 -0.41 10.22 28.34
CA ILE A 73 0.95 10.31 28.89
C ILE A 73 1.73 11.41 28.19
N GLU A 74 1.66 11.49 26.86
CA GLU A 74 2.32 12.57 26.09
C GLU A 74 1.79 13.94 26.51
N ARG A 75 0.49 14.06 26.74
CA ARG A 75 -0.16 15.31 27.16
C ARG A 75 0.22 15.74 28.57
N LEU A 76 0.18 14.81 29.53
CA LEU A 76 0.36 15.09 30.96
C LEU A 76 1.84 15.11 31.39
N TYR A 77 2.67 14.30 30.78
CA TYR A 77 4.06 14.04 31.18
C TYR A 77 5.03 14.06 29.97
N PRO A 78 5.03 15.14 29.15
CA PRO A 78 5.72 15.16 27.86
C PRO A 78 7.25 14.96 27.94
N TYR A 79 7.85 15.21 29.10
CA TYR A 79 9.31 15.09 29.32
C TYR A 79 9.71 13.84 30.08
N SER A 80 8.79 12.90 30.32
CA SER A 80 9.10 11.65 31.00
C SER A 80 9.61 10.60 30.02
N ASP A 81 10.40 9.65 30.54
CA ASP A 81 10.82 8.46 29.76
C ASP A 81 9.61 7.63 29.29
N TRP A 82 8.51 7.74 30.00
CA TRP A 82 7.25 7.09 29.64
C TRP A 82 6.58 7.74 28.43
N ALA A 83 6.74 9.06 28.21
CA ALA A 83 6.18 9.75 27.04
C ALA A 83 6.77 9.21 25.75
N ARG A 84 8.09 8.98 25.72
CA ARG A 84 8.76 8.37 24.55
C ARG A 84 8.20 6.98 24.24
N ARG A 85 8.11 6.10 25.26
CA ARG A 85 7.54 4.76 25.08
C ARG A 85 6.07 4.80 24.71
N ALA A 86 5.31 5.70 25.33
CA ALA A 86 3.89 5.87 25.06
C ALA A 86 3.64 6.33 23.61
N LEU A 87 4.49 7.21 23.07
CA LEU A 87 4.33 7.71 21.71
C LEU A 87 4.48 6.60 20.64
N ILE A 88 5.43 5.68 20.81
CA ILE A 88 5.55 4.54 19.89
C ILE A 88 4.39 3.56 20.07
N MET A 89 3.95 3.31 21.31
CA MET A 89 2.80 2.46 21.59
C MET A 89 1.48 3.07 21.11
N GLN A 90 1.36 4.39 21.12
CA GLN A 90 0.24 5.12 20.52
C GLN A 90 0.18 4.89 19.01
N ALA A 91 1.32 5.04 18.31
CA ALA A 91 1.40 4.78 16.87
C ALA A 91 0.99 3.32 16.55
N PHE A 92 1.49 2.37 17.32
CA PHE A 92 1.14 0.96 17.20
C PHE A 92 -0.36 0.70 17.44
N SER A 93 -0.91 1.29 18.50
CA SER A 93 -2.33 1.12 18.86
C SER A 93 -3.26 1.66 17.78
N TYR A 94 -2.99 2.86 17.24
CA TYR A 94 -3.74 3.39 16.11
C TYR A 94 -3.63 2.52 14.86
N HIS A 95 -2.45 1.94 14.62
CA HIS A 95 -2.27 1.02 13.49
C HIS A 95 -3.13 -0.25 13.67
N GLN A 96 -3.15 -0.83 14.87
CA GLN A 96 -3.99 -1.99 15.20
C GLN A 96 -5.49 -1.69 15.07
N ASP A 97 -5.90 -0.46 15.36
CA ASP A 97 -7.27 0.02 15.18
C ASP A 97 -7.60 0.40 13.72
N GLN A 98 -6.63 0.28 12.81
CA GLN A 98 -6.74 0.73 11.43
C GLN A 98 -6.95 2.24 11.27
N ASP A 99 -6.70 3.00 12.33
CA ASP A 99 -6.64 4.47 12.26
C ASP A 99 -5.26 4.90 11.73
N TYR A 100 -5.04 4.61 10.46
CA TYR A 100 -3.77 4.86 9.79
C TYR A 100 -3.32 6.34 9.79
N PRO A 101 -4.23 7.34 9.64
CA PRO A 101 -3.84 8.74 9.72
C PRO A 101 -3.23 9.12 11.07
N ASN A 102 -3.83 8.68 12.18
CA ASN A 102 -3.33 8.95 13.52
C ASN A 102 -2.07 8.14 13.83
N SER A 103 -1.99 6.89 13.37
CA SER A 103 -0.78 6.07 13.44
C SER A 103 0.42 6.77 12.79
N ARG A 104 0.27 7.27 11.55
CA ARG A 104 1.32 8.02 10.84
C ARG A 104 1.74 9.28 11.59
N SER A 105 0.76 10.02 12.13
CA SER A 105 1.04 11.24 12.89
C SER A 105 1.85 10.96 14.15
N ALA A 106 1.50 9.93 14.90
CA ALA A 106 2.24 9.53 16.10
C ALA A 106 3.65 8.99 15.77
N ALA A 107 3.76 8.15 14.73
CA ALA A 107 5.03 7.63 14.26
C ALA A 107 5.96 8.74 13.76
N GLN A 108 5.43 9.72 13.00
CA GLN A 108 6.22 10.86 12.53
C GLN A 108 6.73 11.71 13.70
N ARG A 109 5.88 12.00 14.69
CA ARG A 109 6.32 12.72 15.90
C ARG A 109 7.43 11.97 16.63
N PHE A 110 7.35 10.64 16.72
CA PHE A 110 8.41 9.84 17.33
C PHE A 110 9.75 10.02 16.59
N ILE A 111 9.73 9.93 15.26
CA ILE A 111 10.92 10.08 14.42
C ILE A 111 11.50 11.51 14.54
N ASP A 112 10.64 12.52 14.63
CA ASP A 112 11.05 13.92 14.72
C ASP A 112 11.68 14.25 16.08
N PHE A 113 11.17 13.68 17.18
CA PHE A 113 11.64 13.94 18.53
C PHE A 113 12.78 13.02 18.97
N TYR A 114 12.82 11.79 18.44
CA TYR A 114 13.74 10.74 18.86
C TYR A 114 14.42 10.03 17.65
N PRO A 115 15.10 10.79 16.76
CA PRO A 115 15.61 10.23 15.49
C PRO A 115 16.71 9.18 15.68
N ASP A 116 17.44 9.24 16.78
CA ASP A 116 18.55 8.34 17.12
C ASP A 116 18.16 7.24 18.13
N ASP A 117 16.88 7.09 18.41
CA ASP A 117 16.38 6.07 19.32
C ASP A 117 16.35 4.69 18.64
N ASP A 118 16.55 3.64 19.43
CA ASP A 118 16.51 2.25 18.96
C ASP A 118 15.15 1.90 18.31
N ASP A 119 14.06 2.52 18.77
CA ASP A 119 12.72 2.32 18.25
C ASP A 119 12.41 3.20 17.01
N ALA A 120 13.32 4.11 16.58
CA ALA A 120 13.09 4.98 15.43
C ALA A 120 12.91 4.20 14.12
N ALA A 121 13.63 3.09 13.96
CA ALA A 121 13.46 2.18 12.83
C ALA A 121 12.06 1.55 12.81
N TYR A 122 11.54 1.19 13.97
CA TYR A 122 10.18 0.66 14.10
C TYR A 122 9.12 1.73 13.80
N ALA A 123 9.30 2.95 14.31
CA ALA A 123 8.40 4.07 14.03
C ALA A 123 8.32 4.37 12.51
N GLN A 124 9.48 4.41 11.82
CA GLN A 124 9.52 4.59 10.36
C GLN A 124 8.82 3.46 9.62
N TYR A 125 8.99 2.23 10.10
CA TYR A 125 8.32 1.08 9.51
C TYR A 125 6.80 1.10 9.74
N LEU A 126 6.32 1.49 10.94
CA LEU A 126 4.87 1.68 11.20
C LEU A 126 4.25 2.75 10.30
N LEU A 127 4.98 3.86 10.08
CA LEU A 127 4.55 4.89 9.14
C LEU A 127 4.40 4.30 7.73
N ALA A 128 5.37 3.52 7.27
CA ALA A 128 5.33 2.86 5.98
C ALA A 128 4.19 1.84 5.89
N LEU A 129 3.98 1.01 6.92
CA LEU A 129 2.88 0.06 7.00
C LEU A 129 1.52 0.73 6.93
N SER A 130 1.38 1.91 7.55
CA SER A 130 0.12 2.67 7.52
C SER A 130 -0.29 3.13 6.12
N TYR A 131 0.64 3.20 5.16
CA TYR A 131 0.31 3.38 3.74
C TYR A 131 0.12 2.05 3.05
N TYR A 132 1.02 1.07 3.33
CA TYR A 132 1.02 -0.22 2.68
C TYR A 132 -0.27 -1.01 2.90
N ASP A 133 -0.76 -1.05 4.13
CA ASP A 133 -1.96 -1.82 4.49
C ASP A 133 -3.26 -1.20 3.95
N GLN A 134 -3.18 -0.01 3.35
CA GLN A 134 -4.27 0.64 2.63
C GLN A 134 -4.19 0.46 1.11
N ILE A 135 -3.20 -0.29 0.59
CA ILE A 135 -3.10 -0.58 -0.84
C ILE A 135 -4.31 -1.41 -1.25
N ASP A 136 -5.04 -0.89 -2.22
CA ASP A 136 -6.26 -1.50 -2.76
C ASP A 136 -5.93 -2.39 -3.98
N GLU A 137 -6.95 -2.93 -4.64
CA GLU A 137 -6.80 -3.75 -5.85
C GLU A 137 -6.05 -3.00 -6.97
N VAL A 138 -5.32 -3.76 -7.81
CA VAL A 138 -4.51 -3.27 -8.94
C VAL A 138 -5.28 -2.28 -9.84
N GLY A 139 -6.58 -2.49 -10.02
CA GLY A 139 -7.46 -1.66 -10.84
C GLY A 139 -7.72 -0.23 -10.31
N ARG A 140 -7.46 0.03 -9.01
CA ARG A 140 -7.82 1.28 -8.33
C ARG A 140 -6.72 2.35 -8.36
N ASP A 141 -6.91 3.42 -7.58
CA ASP A 141 -5.93 4.50 -7.43
C ASP A 141 -4.64 3.99 -6.77
N GLN A 142 -3.50 4.41 -7.31
CA GLN A 142 -2.18 3.97 -6.86
C GLN A 142 -1.49 5.00 -5.95
N GLY A 143 -2.18 6.05 -5.54
CA GLY A 143 -1.61 7.11 -4.71
C GLY A 143 -0.99 6.59 -3.41
N LEU A 144 -1.70 5.69 -2.71
CA LEU A 144 -1.22 5.04 -1.49
C LEU A 144 -0.04 4.11 -1.75
N THR A 145 -0.03 3.41 -2.89
CA THR A 145 1.09 2.54 -3.29
C THR A 145 2.38 3.33 -3.46
N PHE A 146 2.33 4.50 -4.10
CA PHE A 146 3.50 5.38 -4.23
C PHE A 146 3.98 5.91 -2.87
N GLN A 147 3.06 6.29 -1.98
CA GLN A 147 3.41 6.73 -0.63
C GLN A 147 4.02 5.60 0.20
N ALA A 148 3.47 4.38 0.10
CA ALA A 148 4.04 3.20 0.73
C ALA A 148 5.46 2.91 0.25
N LEU A 149 5.69 2.92 -1.07
CA LEU A 149 7.01 2.70 -1.66
C LEU A 149 8.03 3.74 -1.19
N GLN A 150 7.64 5.02 -1.12
CA GLN A 150 8.53 6.07 -0.61
C GLN A 150 8.88 5.82 0.86
N ALA A 151 7.90 5.58 1.72
CA ALA A 151 8.14 5.37 3.15
C ALA A 151 8.90 4.07 3.46
N LEU A 152 8.64 2.99 2.69
CA LEU A 152 9.40 1.74 2.77
C LEU A 152 10.86 1.95 2.35
N ARG A 153 11.11 2.72 1.29
CA ARG A 153 12.47 3.07 0.86
C ARG A 153 13.20 3.86 1.94
N GLU A 154 12.55 4.84 2.57
CA GLU A 154 13.14 5.58 3.69
C GLU A 154 13.50 4.66 4.86
N THR A 155 12.68 3.65 5.16
CA THR A 155 12.99 2.65 6.18
C THR A 155 14.27 1.89 5.83
N ILE A 156 14.41 1.44 4.58
CA ILE A 156 15.57 0.67 4.09
C ILE A 156 16.85 1.52 4.09
N GLU A 157 16.76 2.77 3.64
CA GLU A 157 17.93 3.65 3.48
C GLU A 157 18.44 4.23 4.81
N ARG A 158 17.50 4.60 5.73
CA ARG A 158 17.88 5.20 7.01
C ARG A 158 18.28 4.17 8.07
N TYR A 159 17.72 2.97 8.02
CA TYR A 159 17.91 1.94 9.04
C TYR A 159 18.31 0.58 8.42
N PRO A 160 19.36 0.50 7.57
CA PRO A 160 19.66 -0.67 6.75
C PRO A 160 19.94 -1.94 7.54
N ASP A 161 20.49 -1.81 8.76
CA ASP A 161 20.86 -2.94 9.62
C ASP A 161 19.69 -3.44 10.51
N SER A 162 18.54 -2.75 10.48
CA SER A 162 17.38 -3.13 11.30
C SER A 162 16.65 -4.36 10.74
N GLU A 163 15.95 -5.08 11.61
CA GLU A 163 15.03 -6.15 11.17
C GLU A 163 13.86 -5.58 10.34
N TYR A 164 13.50 -4.33 10.59
CA TYR A 164 12.43 -3.62 9.88
C TYR A 164 12.81 -3.30 8.43
N ALA A 165 14.09 -3.01 8.16
CA ALA A 165 14.58 -2.84 6.79
C ALA A 165 14.40 -4.12 5.96
N ARG A 166 14.70 -5.29 6.53
CA ARG A 166 14.48 -6.58 5.84
C ARG A 166 13.01 -6.83 5.52
N SER A 167 12.13 -6.50 6.46
CA SER A 167 10.69 -6.60 6.26
C SER A 167 10.17 -5.57 5.25
N ALA A 168 10.74 -4.36 5.27
CA ALA A 168 10.43 -3.29 4.32
C ALA A 168 10.83 -3.64 2.89
N ILE A 169 11.96 -4.31 2.66
CA ILE A 169 12.38 -4.79 1.33
C ILE A 169 11.31 -5.70 0.72
N LEU A 170 10.84 -6.69 1.48
CA LEU A 170 9.82 -7.62 0.97
C LEU A 170 8.51 -6.92 0.61
N LYS A 171 8.09 -5.94 1.44
CA LYS A 171 6.87 -5.16 1.16
C LYS A 171 7.07 -4.18 0.00
N PHE A 172 8.27 -3.63 -0.12
CA PHE A 172 8.63 -2.78 -1.26
C PHE A 172 8.53 -3.54 -2.56
N ASP A 173 9.10 -4.75 -2.64
CA ASP A 173 9.04 -5.60 -3.83
C ASP A 173 7.58 -5.95 -4.19
N LEU A 174 6.75 -6.28 -3.20
CA LEU A 174 5.32 -6.57 -3.43
C LEU A 174 4.54 -5.34 -3.91
N ALA A 175 4.77 -4.16 -3.32
CA ALA A 175 4.12 -2.92 -3.76
C ALA A 175 4.60 -2.49 -5.15
N PHE A 176 5.87 -2.74 -5.47
CA PHE A 176 6.47 -2.48 -6.76
C PHE A 176 5.90 -3.40 -7.85
N ASP A 177 5.76 -4.71 -7.55
CA ASP A 177 5.09 -5.68 -8.41
C ASP A 177 3.62 -5.31 -8.66
N HIS A 178 2.94 -4.77 -7.65
CA HIS A 178 1.57 -4.28 -7.77
C HIS A 178 1.43 -3.13 -8.79
N LEU A 179 2.37 -2.17 -8.81
CA LEU A 179 2.39 -1.10 -9.83
C LEU A 179 2.62 -1.66 -11.23
N ALA A 180 3.57 -2.60 -11.38
CA ALA A 180 3.79 -3.27 -12.65
C ALA A 180 2.53 -4.00 -13.12
N GLY A 181 1.82 -4.67 -12.21
CA GLY A 181 0.55 -5.34 -12.48
C GLY A 181 -0.51 -4.41 -13.05
N LYS A 182 -0.57 -3.15 -12.57
CA LYS A 182 -1.47 -2.11 -13.11
C LYS A 182 -1.18 -1.80 -14.58
N GLU A 183 0.08 -1.57 -14.92
CA GLU A 183 0.48 -1.30 -16.30
C GLU A 183 0.20 -2.51 -17.20
N MET A 184 0.43 -3.73 -16.69
CA MET A 184 0.10 -4.97 -17.39
C MET A 184 -1.40 -5.11 -17.65
N GLU A 185 -2.25 -4.80 -16.68
CA GLU A 185 -3.71 -4.86 -16.85
C GLU A 185 -4.19 -3.91 -17.96
N ILE A 186 -3.70 -2.67 -17.93
CA ILE A 186 -4.02 -1.66 -18.95
C ILE A 186 -3.47 -2.09 -20.31
N GLY A 187 -2.24 -2.61 -20.37
CA GLY A 187 -1.62 -3.13 -21.59
C GLY A 187 -2.42 -4.25 -22.22
N ARG A 188 -2.81 -5.26 -21.41
CA ARG A 188 -3.67 -6.37 -21.85
C ARG A 188 -5.05 -5.90 -22.34
N TYR A 189 -5.63 -4.89 -21.71
CA TYR A 189 -6.88 -4.29 -22.14
C TYR A 189 -6.77 -3.70 -23.54
N TYR A 190 -5.72 -2.90 -23.83
CA TYR A 190 -5.48 -2.33 -25.16
C TYR A 190 -5.13 -3.39 -26.19
N LEU A 191 -4.32 -4.40 -25.82
CA LEU A 191 -3.94 -5.49 -26.71
C LEU A 191 -5.16 -6.28 -27.21
N ARG A 192 -6.08 -6.65 -26.31
CA ARG A 192 -7.34 -7.33 -26.67
C ARG A 192 -8.25 -6.52 -27.60
N ARG A 193 -8.07 -5.21 -27.64
CA ARG A 193 -8.81 -4.29 -28.52
C ARG A 193 -8.03 -3.90 -29.78
N GLU A 194 -6.90 -4.57 -30.01
CA GLU A 194 -6.04 -4.33 -31.17
C GLU A 194 -5.44 -2.90 -31.23
N HIS A 195 -5.45 -2.20 -30.09
CA HIS A 195 -4.79 -0.90 -29.94
C HIS A 195 -3.31 -1.10 -29.61
N TYR A 196 -2.58 -1.70 -30.55
CA TYR A 196 -1.20 -2.18 -30.35
C TYR A 196 -0.24 -1.11 -29.87
N THR A 197 -0.28 0.10 -30.42
CA THR A 197 0.60 1.19 -29.99
C THR A 197 0.36 1.59 -28.53
N ALA A 198 -0.91 1.63 -28.12
CA ALA A 198 -1.25 1.93 -26.72
C ALA A 198 -0.82 0.80 -25.77
N ALA A 199 -0.97 -0.46 -26.21
CA ALA A 199 -0.51 -1.63 -25.47
C ALA A 199 1.03 -1.62 -25.31
N ILE A 200 1.76 -1.37 -26.40
CA ILE A 200 3.23 -1.27 -26.41
C ILE A 200 3.71 -0.24 -25.38
N ASN A 201 3.11 0.95 -25.33
CA ASN A 201 3.51 1.98 -24.38
C ASN A 201 3.35 1.51 -22.91
N ARG A 202 2.33 0.73 -22.59
CA ARG A 202 2.12 0.19 -21.25
C ARG A 202 3.13 -0.92 -20.92
N PHE A 203 3.31 -1.87 -21.80
CA PHE A 203 4.30 -2.95 -21.60
C PHE A 203 5.73 -2.41 -21.57
N ARG A 204 6.00 -1.33 -22.32
CA ARG A 204 7.29 -0.63 -22.26
C ARG A 204 7.59 -0.11 -20.88
N VAL A 205 6.65 0.53 -20.20
CA VAL A 205 6.81 0.99 -18.81
C VAL A 205 7.21 -0.17 -17.89
N VAL A 206 6.58 -1.35 -18.06
CA VAL A 206 6.95 -2.53 -17.26
C VAL A 206 8.40 -2.95 -17.52
N VAL A 207 8.84 -2.96 -18.77
CA VAL A 207 10.20 -3.38 -19.15
C VAL A 207 11.25 -2.32 -18.81
N GLU A 208 10.91 -1.02 -18.80
CA GLU A 208 11.86 0.06 -18.47
C GLU A 208 11.93 0.32 -16.96
N ASP A 209 10.79 0.40 -16.28
CA ASP A 209 10.72 0.89 -14.89
C ASP A 209 10.55 -0.24 -13.86
N PHE A 210 10.06 -1.43 -14.26
CA PHE A 210 9.69 -2.52 -13.37
C PHE A 210 10.41 -3.84 -13.70
N GLN A 211 11.67 -3.77 -14.12
CA GLN A 211 12.46 -4.90 -14.66
C GLN A 211 12.59 -6.10 -13.71
N THR A 212 12.57 -5.85 -12.39
CA THR A 212 12.76 -6.88 -11.36
C THR A 212 11.47 -7.59 -10.97
N THR A 213 10.33 -7.18 -11.54
CA THR A 213 9.02 -7.73 -11.18
C THR A 213 8.72 -9.03 -11.90
N SER A 214 7.79 -9.81 -11.35
CA SER A 214 7.28 -11.04 -11.95
C SER A 214 6.56 -10.81 -13.29
N HIS A 215 6.20 -9.58 -13.61
CA HIS A 215 5.48 -9.19 -14.80
C HIS A 215 6.35 -8.98 -16.05
N THR A 216 7.64 -8.77 -15.89
CA THR A 216 8.57 -8.46 -17.00
C THR A 216 8.60 -9.53 -18.10
N PRO A 217 8.62 -10.85 -17.80
CA PRO A 217 8.58 -11.85 -18.85
C PRO A 217 7.31 -11.82 -19.70
N GLU A 218 6.15 -11.63 -19.07
CA GLU A 218 4.89 -11.45 -19.80
C GLU A 218 4.91 -10.19 -20.64
N ALA A 219 5.37 -9.04 -20.08
CA ALA A 219 5.43 -7.78 -20.81
C ALA A 219 6.26 -7.90 -22.10
N LEU A 220 7.42 -8.55 -22.03
CA LEU A 220 8.26 -8.81 -23.21
C LEU A 220 7.54 -9.70 -24.24
N HIS A 221 6.84 -10.76 -23.80
CA HIS A 221 6.04 -11.59 -24.70
C HIS A 221 4.93 -10.77 -25.39
N ARG A 222 4.18 -9.98 -24.63
CA ARG A 222 3.12 -9.12 -25.19
C ARG A 222 3.66 -8.05 -26.13
N LEU A 223 4.89 -7.58 -25.93
CA LEU A 223 5.58 -6.73 -26.89
C LEU A 223 5.88 -7.48 -28.19
N VAL A 224 6.30 -8.74 -28.14
CA VAL A 224 6.49 -9.58 -29.35
C VAL A 224 5.18 -9.66 -30.13
N GLU A 225 4.07 -10.02 -29.47
CA GLU A 225 2.74 -10.10 -30.12
C GLU A 225 2.34 -8.78 -30.76
N ALA A 226 2.44 -7.67 -30.02
CA ALA A 226 2.03 -6.34 -30.50
C ALA A 226 2.90 -5.84 -31.65
N TYR A 227 4.22 -6.03 -31.60
CA TYR A 227 5.13 -5.64 -32.67
C TYR A 227 4.91 -6.45 -33.93
N LEU A 228 4.73 -7.78 -33.83
CA LEU A 228 4.41 -8.63 -34.98
C LEU A 228 3.09 -8.21 -35.63
N SER A 229 2.08 -7.86 -34.85
CA SER A 229 0.79 -7.38 -35.35
C SER A 229 0.91 -6.07 -36.12
N LEU A 230 1.91 -5.21 -35.80
CA LEU A 230 2.22 -3.98 -36.53
C LEU A 230 3.23 -4.16 -37.68
N GLY A 231 3.76 -5.37 -37.89
CA GLY A 231 4.83 -5.63 -38.87
C GLY A 231 6.20 -5.10 -38.46
N LEU A 232 6.39 -4.74 -37.19
CA LEU A 232 7.63 -4.21 -36.64
C LEU A 232 8.54 -5.38 -36.19
N THR A 233 9.07 -6.12 -37.17
CA THR A 233 9.80 -7.38 -36.97
C THR A 233 11.07 -7.24 -36.15
N ASP A 234 11.85 -6.17 -36.36
CA ASP A 234 13.11 -5.94 -35.65
C ASP A 234 12.89 -5.77 -34.14
N GLN A 235 11.83 -5.02 -33.74
CA GLN A 235 11.45 -4.82 -32.38
C GLN A 235 10.94 -6.11 -31.72
N ALA A 236 10.17 -6.89 -32.46
CA ALA A 236 9.68 -8.20 -32.02
C ALA A 236 10.85 -9.17 -31.76
N GLN A 237 11.82 -9.25 -32.70
CA GLN A 237 13.01 -10.10 -32.55
C GLN A 237 13.85 -9.69 -31.34
N THR A 238 14.04 -8.36 -31.14
CA THR A 238 14.80 -7.85 -29.98
C THR A 238 14.10 -8.12 -28.66
N ALA A 239 12.77 -7.94 -28.57
CA ALA A 239 12.01 -8.30 -27.36
C ALA A 239 12.12 -9.81 -27.06
N GLY A 240 12.02 -10.66 -28.10
CA GLY A 240 12.24 -12.11 -27.98
C GLY A 240 13.65 -12.47 -27.55
N ALA A 241 14.67 -11.72 -28.01
CA ALA A 241 16.06 -11.96 -27.60
C ALA A 241 16.30 -11.62 -26.13
N ILE A 242 15.75 -10.50 -25.63
CA ILE A 242 15.83 -10.12 -24.21
C ILE A 242 15.12 -11.19 -23.35
N LEU A 243 13.95 -11.63 -23.77
CA LEU A 243 13.17 -12.66 -23.08
C LEU A 243 13.94 -14.00 -23.05
N GLY A 244 14.56 -14.39 -24.16
CA GLY A 244 15.34 -15.61 -24.27
C GLY A 244 16.63 -15.60 -23.45
N PHE A 245 17.25 -14.44 -23.27
CA PHE A 245 18.45 -14.32 -22.47
C PHE A 245 18.16 -14.39 -20.97
N ASN A 246 17.15 -13.61 -20.50
CA ASN A 246 16.89 -13.46 -19.06
C ASN A 246 15.88 -14.49 -18.53
N TYR A 247 14.96 -14.98 -19.37
CA TYR A 247 13.79 -15.74 -18.94
C TYR A 247 13.53 -16.99 -19.78
N GLN A 248 14.60 -17.67 -20.24
CA GLN A 248 14.55 -18.81 -21.15
C GLN A 248 13.67 -19.97 -20.65
N SER A 249 13.60 -20.17 -19.34
CA SER A 249 12.82 -21.25 -18.73
C SER A 249 11.32 -20.99 -18.65
N THR A 250 10.86 -19.78 -19.00
CA THR A 250 9.45 -19.38 -18.88
C THR A 250 8.63 -19.84 -20.09
N THR A 251 7.33 -20.10 -19.88
CA THR A 251 6.38 -20.36 -20.98
C THR A 251 6.29 -19.16 -21.92
N TRP A 252 6.45 -17.94 -21.42
CA TRP A 252 6.45 -16.70 -22.21
C TRP A 252 7.54 -16.71 -23.29
N TYR A 253 8.73 -17.23 -22.97
CA TYR A 253 9.77 -17.37 -23.98
C TYR A 253 9.42 -18.44 -25.03
N GLN A 254 8.90 -19.58 -24.60
CA GLN A 254 8.51 -20.65 -25.50
C GLN A 254 7.45 -20.18 -26.50
N ASP A 255 6.42 -19.49 -26.03
CA ASP A 255 5.35 -18.92 -26.86
C ASP A 255 5.89 -17.85 -27.82
N SER A 256 6.77 -16.95 -27.34
CA SER A 256 7.41 -15.94 -28.20
C SER A 256 8.29 -16.57 -29.27
N PHE A 257 9.03 -17.62 -28.93
CA PHE A 257 9.87 -18.37 -29.88
C PHE A 257 9.01 -18.98 -30.99
N VAL A 258 7.88 -19.61 -30.64
CA VAL A 258 6.96 -20.21 -31.62
C VAL A 258 6.37 -19.13 -32.54
N LEU A 259 5.95 -17.98 -31.97
CA LEU A 259 5.41 -16.86 -32.76
C LEU A 259 6.43 -16.31 -33.78
N LEU A 260 7.68 -16.09 -33.35
CA LEU A 260 8.73 -15.57 -34.21
C LEU A 260 9.12 -16.59 -35.30
N THR A 261 9.39 -17.82 -34.92
CA THR A 261 9.81 -18.85 -35.87
C THR A 261 8.72 -19.24 -36.86
N GLY A 262 7.45 -19.18 -36.46
CA GLY A 262 6.30 -19.36 -37.33
C GLY A 262 6.22 -18.34 -38.49
N GLN A 263 6.85 -17.16 -38.31
CA GLN A 263 7.00 -16.13 -39.33
C GLN A 263 8.38 -16.12 -40.02
N GLY A 264 9.22 -17.14 -39.77
CA GLY A 264 10.57 -17.22 -40.31
C GLY A 264 11.60 -16.31 -39.67
N LEU A 265 11.24 -15.70 -38.48
CA LEU A 265 12.08 -14.82 -37.70
C LEU A 265 12.80 -15.62 -36.59
N ARG A 266 13.86 -15.02 -36.04
CA ARG A 266 14.58 -15.58 -34.89
C ARG A 266 14.69 -14.53 -33.76
N PRO A 267 14.73 -14.93 -32.47
CA PRO A 267 14.97 -14.00 -31.38
C PRO A 267 16.45 -13.54 -31.43
N GLU A 268 16.70 -12.47 -32.13
CA GLU A 268 18.02 -11.84 -32.32
C GLU A 268 17.90 -10.34 -32.08
N PRO A 269 18.88 -9.71 -31.41
CA PRO A 269 18.83 -8.27 -31.16
C PRO A 269 19.08 -7.52 -32.49
N THR A 270 18.07 -6.84 -32.96
CA THR A 270 18.08 -6.07 -34.21
C THR A 270 17.69 -4.61 -33.96
N GLY A 271 18.39 -3.67 -34.59
CA GLY A 271 18.08 -2.23 -34.54
C GLY A 271 18.58 -1.49 -33.29
N ASP A 272 18.51 -0.14 -33.38
CA ASP A 272 19.01 0.80 -32.36
C ASP A 272 17.90 1.44 -31.51
N GLY A 273 16.70 0.83 -31.53
CA GLY A 273 15.56 1.32 -30.72
C GLY A 273 15.77 1.16 -29.21
N TRP A 274 14.80 1.62 -28.43
CA TRP A 274 14.82 1.55 -26.96
C TRP A 274 15.04 0.11 -26.43
N LEU A 275 14.47 -0.91 -27.05
CA LEU A 275 14.76 -2.31 -26.71
C LEU A 275 16.21 -2.69 -26.97
N GLY A 276 16.81 -2.20 -28.08
CA GLY A 276 18.24 -2.39 -28.35
C GLY A 276 19.12 -1.74 -27.28
N GLN A 277 18.72 -0.60 -26.72
CA GLN A 277 19.40 0.03 -25.59
C GLN A 277 19.30 -0.84 -24.33
N ILE A 278 18.10 -1.30 -23.99
CA ILE A 278 17.91 -2.22 -22.84
C ILE A 278 18.74 -3.49 -23.03
N TYR A 279 18.74 -4.08 -24.22
CA TYR A 279 19.56 -5.26 -24.51
C TYR A 279 21.06 -4.99 -24.27
N ARG A 280 21.60 -3.85 -24.74
CA ARG A 280 23.00 -3.49 -24.51
C ARG A 280 23.31 -3.26 -23.03
N GLN A 281 22.43 -2.57 -22.31
CA GLN A 281 22.62 -2.26 -20.88
C GLN A 281 22.53 -3.53 -20.02
N THR A 282 21.48 -4.31 -20.16
CA THR A 282 21.20 -5.43 -19.28
C THR A 282 22.00 -6.68 -19.60
N ILE A 283 22.32 -6.91 -20.89
CA ILE A 283 22.94 -8.15 -21.35
C ILE A 283 24.42 -7.97 -21.66
N LYS A 284 24.79 -6.86 -22.31
CA LYS A 284 26.20 -6.57 -22.64
C LYS A 284 26.94 -5.77 -21.58
N GLY A 285 26.21 -5.19 -20.61
CA GLY A 285 26.82 -4.32 -19.57
C GLY A 285 27.35 -3.00 -20.11
N GLU A 286 26.88 -2.57 -21.29
CA GLU A 286 27.25 -1.30 -21.91
C GLU A 286 26.39 -0.17 -21.30
N TRP A 287 26.87 0.43 -20.23
CA TRP A 287 26.27 1.64 -19.64
C TRP A 287 26.69 2.86 -20.46
N ILE A 288 25.71 3.61 -20.98
CA ILE A 288 25.90 4.83 -21.79
C ILE A 288 26.04 6.03 -20.83
#